data_9013aab54f1cde0a2edbb963f81cc37e
#
_entry.id   9013aab54f1cde0a2edbb963f81cc37e
#
_cell.length_a   1.000
_cell.length_b   1.000
_cell.length_c   1.000
_cell.angle_alpha   90.00
_cell.angle_beta   90.00
_cell.angle_gamma   90.00
#
_symmetry.space_group_name_H-M   'P 1'
#
loop_
_entity.id
_entity.type
_entity.pdbx_description
1 polymer ?
#
loop_
_entity_poly.entity_id
_entity_poly.type
_entity_poly.pdbx_seq_one_letter_code
_entity_poly.pdbx_strand_id
1 'polypeptide(L)'
;DRLALSSAFAAQVLTLVERHDDVIDRTPKAVKRALSRLGGNVELFAALCDLKRGDARGQAPRCIDRVSDADELERILSEILAADEAFSLKKLAIDGRDVIELGVPQGPLVGLALSDALDAVMDERIDNKACALRAFIEEWRAEHEDRAPL
;
A
#
# COMPACT_ATOMS: atom_id res chain seq x y z
N ASP A 1 -32.19 7.62 6.83
CA ASP A 1 -30.83 8.03 6.42
C ASP A 1 -30.55 9.45 6.92
N ARG A 2 -29.86 9.55 8.07
CA ARG A 2 -29.55 10.84 8.69
C ARG A 2 -28.32 11.52 8.10
N LEU A 3 -27.50 10.81 7.35
CA LEU A 3 -26.30 11.34 6.69
C LEU A 3 -26.25 10.76 5.29
N ALA A 4 -26.55 11.57 4.27
CA ALA A 4 -26.42 11.20 2.87
C ALA A 4 -24.92 11.23 2.46
N LEU A 5 -24.11 10.36 3.07
CA LEU A 5 -22.71 10.21 2.71
C LEU A 5 -22.58 9.39 1.41
N SER A 6 -21.68 9.80 0.54
CA SER A 6 -21.37 8.98 -0.65
C SER A 6 -20.79 7.64 -0.23
N SER A 7 -21.04 6.59 -1.01
CA SER A 7 -20.47 5.26 -0.76
C SER A 7 -18.95 5.27 -0.69
N ALA A 8 -18.30 6.10 -1.52
CA ALA A 8 -16.86 6.29 -1.52
C ALA A 8 -16.36 6.88 -0.20
N PHE A 9 -17.03 7.92 0.32
CA PHE A 9 -16.66 8.51 1.61
C PHE A 9 -16.87 7.50 2.76
N ALA A 10 -17.99 6.78 2.75
CA ALA A 10 -18.24 5.74 3.75
C ALA A 10 -17.16 4.65 3.74
N ALA A 11 -16.72 4.21 2.56
CA ALA A 11 -15.63 3.25 2.42
C ALA A 11 -14.30 3.79 3.00
N GLN A 12 -13.97 5.05 2.74
CA GLN A 12 -12.77 5.69 3.31
C GLN A 12 -12.83 5.74 4.84
N VAL A 13 -13.97 6.12 5.41
CA VAL A 13 -14.15 6.15 6.86
C VAL A 13 -13.99 4.76 7.46
N LEU A 14 -14.59 3.74 6.85
CA LEU A 14 -14.43 2.35 7.31
C LEU A 14 -12.97 1.91 7.27
N THR A 15 -12.24 2.20 6.19
CA THR A 15 -10.82 1.91 6.07
C THR A 15 -10.01 2.59 7.18
N LEU A 16 -10.29 3.86 7.49
CA LEU A 16 -9.61 4.57 8.57
C LEU A 16 -9.89 3.95 9.94
N VAL A 17 -11.16 3.58 10.20
CA VAL A 17 -11.54 2.92 11.46
C VAL A 17 -10.89 1.54 11.59
N GLU A 18 -10.80 0.76 10.52
CA GLU A 18 -10.13 -0.54 10.52
C GLU A 18 -8.62 -0.44 10.77
N ARG A 19 -7.99 0.66 10.30
CA ARG A 19 -6.55 0.85 10.29
C ARG A 19 -6.01 1.75 11.40
N HIS A 20 -6.86 2.39 12.20
CA HIS A 20 -6.40 3.38 13.18
C HIS A 20 -5.43 2.79 14.22
N ASP A 21 -5.59 1.52 14.58
CA ASP A 21 -4.75 0.82 15.55
C ASP A 21 -3.51 0.14 14.92
N ASP A 22 -3.39 0.13 13.57
CA ASP A 22 -2.25 -0.49 12.91
C ASP A 22 -0.94 0.18 13.41
N VAL A 23 -0.01 -0.64 13.87
CA VAL A 23 1.35 -0.17 14.19
C VAL A 23 2.14 -0.07 12.89
N ILE A 24 2.59 1.14 12.57
CA ILE A 24 3.41 1.43 11.39
C ILE A 24 4.80 1.84 11.89
N ASP A 25 5.81 1.04 11.57
CA ASP A 25 7.19 1.37 11.88
C ASP A 25 7.61 2.65 11.16
N ARG A 26 8.45 3.45 11.79
CA ARG A 26 8.97 4.72 11.25
C ARG A 26 10.11 4.48 10.26
N THR A 27 9.81 3.71 9.22
CA THR A 27 10.74 3.40 8.13
C THR A 27 10.09 3.65 6.76
N PRO A 28 10.86 4.05 5.74
CA PRO A 28 10.33 4.22 4.38
C PRO A 28 9.57 2.99 3.88
N LYS A 29 10.08 1.80 4.16
CA LYS A 29 9.46 0.52 3.79
C LYS A 29 8.08 0.34 4.43
N ALA A 30 7.94 0.58 5.73
CA ALA A 30 6.67 0.44 6.43
C ALA A 30 5.65 1.49 5.96
N VAL A 31 6.10 2.72 5.70
CA VAL A 31 5.25 3.80 5.15
C VAL A 31 4.78 3.46 3.74
N LYS A 32 5.65 2.99 2.85
CA LYS A 32 5.28 2.52 1.50
C LYS A 32 4.22 1.42 1.55
N ARG A 33 4.40 0.42 2.44
CA ARG A 33 3.43 -0.66 2.63
C ARG A 33 2.09 -0.17 3.15
N ALA A 34 2.09 0.73 4.14
CA ALA A 34 0.87 1.31 4.68
C ALA A 34 0.13 2.13 3.61
N LEU A 35 0.86 2.94 2.82
CA LEU A 35 0.30 3.69 1.71
C LEU A 35 -0.29 2.77 0.63
N SER A 36 0.40 1.67 0.29
CA SER A 36 -0.10 0.67 -0.66
C SER A 36 -1.41 0.04 -0.21
N ARG A 37 -1.55 -0.31 1.08
CA ARG A 37 -2.79 -0.85 1.66
C ARG A 37 -3.96 0.14 1.59
N LEU A 38 -3.66 1.43 1.47
CA LEU A 38 -4.62 2.51 1.23
C LEU A 38 -4.81 2.81 -0.27
N GLY A 39 -4.35 1.91 -1.17
CA GLY A 39 -4.44 2.07 -2.62
C GLY A 39 -3.58 3.19 -3.19
N GLY A 40 -2.51 3.59 -2.49
CA GLY A 40 -1.64 4.70 -2.87
C GLY A 40 -2.29 6.08 -2.64
N ASN A 41 -3.36 6.15 -1.84
CA ASN A 41 -4.06 7.40 -1.56
C ASN A 41 -3.35 8.18 -0.45
N VAL A 42 -2.60 9.21 -0.85
CA VAL A 42 -1.81 10.08 0.04
C VAL A 42 -2.70 10.85 1.01
N GLU A 43 -3.86 11.34 0.55
CA GLU A 43 -4.80 12.09 1.40
C GLU A 43 -5.40 11.18 2.49
N LEU A 44 -5.70 9.93 2.14
CA LEU A 44 -6.21 8.95 3.10
C LEU A 44 -5.14 8.55 4.12
N PHE A 45 -3.86 8.50 3.72
CA PHE A 45 -2.76 8.27 4.64
C PHE A 45 -2.58 9.45 5.61
N ALA A 46 -2.66 10.69 5.13
CA ALA A 46 -2.63 11.88 5.99
C ALA A 46 -3.80 11.87 6.99
N ALA A 47 -5.02 11.53 6.53
CA ALA A 47 -6.18 11.39 7.41
C ALA A 47 -6.00 10.29 8.46
N LEU A 48 -5.31 9.19 8.13
CA LEU A 48 -4.95 8.16 9.09
C LEU A 48 -3.98 8.69 10.15
N CYS A 49 -2.99 9.49 9.77
CA CYS A 49 -2.06 10.13 10.70
C CYS A 49 -2.81 11.13 11.63
N ASP A 50 -3.74 11.91 11.09
CA ASP A 50 -4.58 12.81 11.90
C ASP A 50 -5.44 12.04 12.90
N LEU A 51 -6.04 10.92 12.48
CA LEU A 51 -6.82 10.05 13.37
C LEU A 51 -5.96 9.50 14.50
N LYS A 52 -4.74 9.00 14.19
CA LYS A 52 -3.77 8.54 15.19
C LYS A 52 -3.35 9.62 16.18
N ARG A 53 -3.16 10.87 15.71
CA ARG A 53 -2.89 12.04 16.59
C ARG A 53 -4.07 12.32 17.51
N GLY A 54 -5.29 12.31 16.96
CA GLY A 54 -6.52 12.53 17.73
C GLY A 54 -6.69 11.49 18.82
N ASP A 55 -6.51 10.24 18.47
CA ASP A 55 -6.60 9.10 19.41
C ASP A 55 -5.53 9.21 20.52
N ALA A 56 -4.26 9.46 20.14
CA ALA A 56 -3.18 9.63 21.11
C ALA A 56 -3.43 10.77 22.13
N ARG A 57 -4.05 11.88 21.68
CA ARG A 57 -4.42 13.00 22.56
C ARG A 57 -5.61 12.69 23.45
N GLY A 58 -6.52 11.82 23.00
CA GLY A 58 -7.69 11.38 23.76
C GLY A 58 -7.40 10.30 24.81
N GLN A 59 -6.25 9.64 24.71
CA GLN A 59 -5.82 8.57 25.60
C GLN A 59 -5.06 9.12 26.83
N ALA A 60 -4.53 8.19 27.65
CA ALA A 60 -3.76 8.56 28.83
C ALA A 60 -2.49 9.36 28.48
N PRO A 61 -1.98 10.26 29.35
CA PRO A 61 -0.81 11.11 29.10
C PRO A 61 0.43 10.35 28.60
N ARG A 62 0.58 9.07 28.98
CA ARG A 62 1.66 8.18 28.51
C ARG A 62 1.61 7.87 26.99
N CYS A 63 0.49 8.16 26.33
CA CYS A 63 0.32 7.90 24.90
C CYS A 63 0.66 9.11 24.02
N ILE A 64 1.05 10.23 24.64
CA ILE A 64 1.33 11.48 23.91
C ILE A 64 2.48 11.35 22.91
N ASP A 65 3.44 10.45 23.17
CA ASP A 65 4.57 10.19 22.27
C ASP A 65 4.12 9.66 20.90
N ARG A 66 2.92 9.05 20.80
CA ARG A 66 2.31 8.59 19.54
C ARG A 66 1.95 9.74 18.60
N VAL A 67 1.84 10.97 19.11
CA VAL A 67 1.65 12.16 18.26
C VAL A 67 2.90 12.38 17.41
N SER A 68 4.08 12.33 18.02
CA SER A 68 5.35 12.49 17.31
C SER A 68 5.60 11.35 16.30
N ASP A 69 5.08 10.14 16.58
CA ASP A 69 5.16 9.01 15.65
C ASP A 69 4.37 9.30 14.36
N ALA A 70 3.17 9.88 14.47
CA ALA A 70 2.37 10.24 13.31
C ALA A 70 3.03 11.37 12.48
N ASP A 71 3.66 12.35 13.14
CA ASP A 71 4.40 13.41 12.45
C ASP A 71 5.59 12.85 11.67
N GLU A 72 6.29 11.88 12.24
CA GLU A 72 7.43 11.22 11.60
C GLU A 72 6.98 10.37 10.39
N LEU A 73 5.82 9.70 10.47
CA LEU A 73 5.26 8.96 9.33
C LEU A 73 4.96 9.89 8.14
N GLU A 74 4.41 11.08 8.39
CA GLU A 74 4.15 12.06 7.33
C GLU A 74 5.44 12.65 6.76
N ARG A 75 6.46 12.89 7.60
CA ARG A 75 7.77 13.34 7.13
C ARG A 75 8.38 12.32 6.17
N ILE A 76 8.39 11.03 6.55
CA ILE A 76 8.88 9.94 5.71
C ILE A 76 8.08 9.83 4.42
N LEU A 77 6.75 9.97 4.48
CA LEU A 77 5.90 9.97 3.28
C LEU A 77 6.30 11.10 2.33
N SER A 78 6.52 12.30 2.84
CA SER A 78 6.94 13.46 2.04
C SER A 78 8.27 13.20 1.32
N GLU A 79 9.22 12.56 1.99
CA GLU A 79 10.51 12.18 1.40
C GLU A 79 10.35 11.12 0.29
N ILE A 80 9.49 10.10 0.50
CA ILE A 80 9.18 9.07 -0.50
C ILE A 80 8.55 9.71 -1.75
N LEU A 81 7.61 10.64 -1.57
CA LEU A 81 6.95 11.34 -2.66
C LEU A 81 7.92 12.23 -3.45
N ALA A 82 8.85 12.90 -2.75
CA ALA A 82 9.87 13.72 -3.38
C ALA A 82 10.88 12.89 -4.20
N ALA A 83 11.16 11.66 -3.77
CA ALA A 83 12.04 10.74 -4.48
C ALA A 83 11.37 10.05 -5.68
N ASP A 84 10.07 10.28 -5.92
CA ASP A 84 9.25 9.67 -7.00
C ASP A 84 9.34 8.13 -7.04
N GLU A 85 9.41 7.49 -5.89
CA GLU A 85 9.48 6.04 -5.78
C GLU A 85 8.12 5.36 -6.02
N ALA A 86 8.15 4.08 -6.47
CA ALA A 86 6.95 3.27 -6.61
C ALA A 86 6.33 2.95 -5.24
N PHE A 87 5.06 3.32 -5.04
CA PHE A 87 4.32 3.07 -3.80
C PHE A 87 2.85 2.66 -4.04
N SER A 88 2.48 2.39 -5.30
CA SER A 88 1.19 1.78 -5.67
C SER A 88 1.33 0.99 -6.96
N LEU A 89 0.35 0.10 -7.25
CA LEU A 89 0.33 -0.68 -8.50
C LEU A 89 0.41 0.19 -9.76
N LYS A 90 -0.14 1.41 -9.73
CA LYS A 90 -0.11 2.36 -10.84
C LYS A 90 1.29 2.90 -11.16
N LYS A 91 2.24 2.76 -10.25
CA LYS A 91 3.63 3.22 -10.41
C LYS A 91 4.61 2.08 -10.70
N LEU A 92 4.16 0.86 -10.81
CA LEU A 92 5.01 -0.22 -11.31
C LEU A 92 5.38 0.03 -12.77
N ALA A 93 6.59 -0.39 -13.15
CA ALA A 93 7.08 -0.28 -14.53
C ALA A 93 6.49 -1.35 -15.49
N ILE A 94 5.57 -2.19 -15.00
CA ILE A 94 4.73 -3.11 -15.76
C ILE A 94 3.27 -2.95 -15.35
N ASP A 95 2.36 -3.38 -16.22
CA ASP A 95 0.93 -3.37 -15.97
C ASP A 95 0.31 -4.78 -16.12
N GLY A 96 -1.04 -4.86 -15.99
CA GLY A 96 -1.74 -6.13 -16.10
C GLY A 96 -1.65 -6.78 -17.47
N ARG A 97 -1.38 -6.03 -18.54
CA ARG A 97 -1.20 -6.55 -19.88
C ARG A 97 0.14 -7.26 -19.99
N ASP A 98 1.21 -6.65 -19.46
CA ASP A 98 2.53 -7.27 -19.37
C ASP A 98 2.46 -8.61 -18.64
N VAL A 99 1.72 -8.67 -17.53
CA VAL A 99 1.55 -9.89 -16.72
C VAL A 99 0.83 -10.99 -17.51
N ILE A 100 -0.22 -10.62 -18.27
CA ILE A 100 -0.95 -11.55 -19.16
C ILE A 100 -0.05 -12.03 -20.31
N GLU A 101 0.74 -11.14 -20.93
CA GLU A 101 1.71 -11.50 -21.98
C GLU A 101 2.76 -12.51 -21.50
N LEU A 102 3.12 -12.45 -20.21
CA LEU A 102 4.03 -13.41 -19.56
C LEU A 102 3.36 -14.75 -19.19
N GLY A 103 2.07 -14.91 -19.58
CA GLY A 103 1.34 -16.18 -19.46
C GLY A 103 0.57 -16.35 -18.15
N VAL A 104 0.39 -15.31 -17.34
CA VAL A 104 -0.52 -15.36 -16.18
C VAL A 104 -1.96 -15.30 -16.70
N PRO A 105 -2.84 -16.26 -16.32
CA PRO A 105 -4.23 -16.26 -16.75
C PRO A 105 -4.96 -14.97 -16.39
N GLN A 106 -5.75 -14.44 -17.33
CA GLN A 106 -6.56 -13.25 -17.07
C GLN A 106 -7.55 -13.51 -15.93
N GLY A 107 -7.55 -12.63 -14.93
CA GLY A 107 -8.44 -12.74 -13.79
C GLY A 107 -7.77 -12.28 -12.48
N PRO A 108 -8.23 -12.80 -11.34
CA PRO A 108 -7.70 -12.41 -10.02
C PRO A 108 -6.19 -12.61 -9.84
N LEU A 109 -5.61 -13.61 -10.54
CA LEU A 109 -4.18 -13.91 -10.47
C LEU A 109 -3.31 -12.76 -10.99
N VAL A 110 -3.78 -12.00 -11.98
CA VAL A 110 -3.05 -10.81 -12.48
C VAL A 110 -2.91 -9.76 -11.37
N GLY A 111 -3.98 -9.52 -10.62
CA GLY A 111 -3.96 -8.59 -9.49
C GLY A 111 -3.04 -9.07 -8.36
N LEU A 112 -3.05 -10.37 -8.08
CA LEU A 112 -2.18 -10.99 -7.08
C LEU A 112 -0.70 -10.87 -7.49
N ALA A 113 -0.35 -11.23 -8.72
CA ALA A 113 1.01 -11.13 -9.24
C ALA A 113 1.56 -9.68 -9.18
N LEU A 114 0.74 -8.69 -9.55
CA LEU A 114 1.12 -7.28 -9.43
C LEU A 114 1.27 -6.83 -7.97
N SER A 115 0.43 -7.32 -7.07
CA SER A 115 0.55 -7.03 -5.63
C SER A 115 1.85 -7.58 -5.05
N ASP A 116 2.18 -8.83 -5.38
CA ASP A 116 3.41 -9.48 -4.90
C ASP A 116 4.66 -8.82 -5.51
N ALA A 117 4.58 -8.38 -6.78
CA ALA A 117 5.64 -7.60 -7.41
C ALA A 117 5.83 -6.23 -6.74
N LEU A 118 4.75 -5.56 -6.38
CA LEU A 118 4.82 -4.30 -5.64
C LEU A 118 5.45 -4.50 -4.24
N ASP A 119 5.06 -5.55 -3.53
CA ASP A 119 5.65 -5.90 -2.24
C ASP A 119 7.16 -6.21 -2.38
N ALA A 120 7.56 -6.88 -3.47
CA ALA A 120 8.96 -7.16 -3.75
C ALA A 120 9.78 -5.87 -4.01
N VAL A 121 9.20 -4.88 -4.71
CA VAL A 121 9.82 -3.56 -4.91
C VAL A 121 9.88 -2.79 -3.58
N MET A 122 8.81 -2.78 -2.80
CA MET A 122 8.78 -2.08 -1.50
C MET A 122 9.73 -2.70 -0.49
N ASP A 123 9.96 -4.00 -0.58
CA ASP A 123 10.92 -4.74 0.23
C ASP A 123 12.38 -4.60 -0.28
N GLU A 124 12.59 -3.81 -1.34
CA GLU A 124 13.89 -3.63 -1.99
C GLU A 124 14.54 -4.95 -2.46
N ARG A 125 13.71 -5.98 -2.71
CA ARG A 125 14.17 -7.27 -3.25
C ARG A 125 14.41 -7.23 -4.74
N ILE A 126 13.67 -6.37 -5.46
CA ILE A 126 13.81 -6.13 -6.90
C ILE A 126 13.69 -4.64 -7.21
N ASP A 127 14.35 -4.20 -8.27
CA ASP A 127 14.21 -2.84 -8.80
C ASP A 127 12.87 -2.66 -9.51
N ASN A 128 12.27 -1.46 -9.41
CA ASN A 128 11.11 -1.10 -10.22
C ASN A 128 11.51 -0.78 -11.67
N LYS A 129 12.01 -1.80 -12.37
CA LYS A 129 12.39 -1.77 -13.79
C LYS A 129 11.66 -2.88 -14.52
N ALA A 130 11.20 -2.62 -15.74
CA ALA A 130 10.41 -3.58 -16.51
C ALA A 130 11.11 -4.95 -16.63
N CYS A 131 12.43 -4.98 -16.88
CA CYS A 131 13.17 -6.25 -16.99
C CYS A 131 13.18 -7.05 -15.69
N ALA A 132 13.40 -6.40 -14.54
CA ALA A 132 13.43 -7.07 -13.23
C ALA A 132 12.04 -7.57 -12.82
N LEU A 133 11.02 -6.76 -13.08
CA LEU A 133 9.62 -7.12 -12.80
C LEU A 133 9.14 -8.27 -13.69
N ARG A 134 9.49 -8.27 -15.00
CA ARG A 134 9.14 -9.37 -15.90
C ARG A 134 9.78 -10.70 -15.45
N ALA A 135 11.04 -10.69 -15.08
CA ALA A 135 11.71 -11.88 -14.53
C ALA A 135 11.03 -12.37 -13.25
N PHE A 136 10.69 -11.46 -12.34
CA PHE A 136 9.93 -11.79 -11.12
C PHE A 136 8.58 -12.44 -11.43
N ILE A 137 7.82 -11.92 -12.40
CA ILE A 137 6.52 -12.48 -12.79
C ILE A 137 6.67 -13.88 -13.42
N GLU A 138 7.73 -14.12 -14.19
CA GLU A 138 8.01 -15.46 -14.76
C GLU A 138 8.27 -16.50 -13.65
N GLU A 139 9.08 -16.15 -12.64
CA GLU A 139 9.31 -16.99 -11.46
C GLU A 139 8.02 -17.18 -10.65
N TRP A 140 7.32 -16.10 -10.37
CA TRP A 140 6.05 -16.11 -9.64
C TRP A 140 5.02 -17.02 -10.32
N ARG A 141 4.91 -16.96 -11.65
CA ARG A 141 4.02 -17.82 -12.43
C ARG A 141 4.36 -19.30 -12.23
N ALA A 142 5.64 -19.67 -12.34
CA ALA A 142 6.08 -21.05 -12.17
C ALA A 142 5.70 -21.62 -10.78
N GLU A 143 5.76 -20.77 -9.74
CA GLU A 143 5.37 -21.15 -8.37
C GLU A 143 3.84 -21.27 -8.17
N HIS A 144 3.05 -20.60 -9.04
CA HIS A 144 1.59 -20.53 -8.92
C HIS A 144 0.84 -21.28 -10.04
N GLU A 145 1.54 -22.01 -10.89
CA GLU A 145 0.95 -22.75 -12.02
C GLU A 145 -0.09 -23.78 -11.56
N ASP A 146 0.08 -24.37 -10.38
CA ASP A 146 -0.86 -25.34 -9.77
C ASP A 146 -2.12 -24.70 -9.17
N ARG A 147 -2.23 -23.37 -9.11
CA ARG A 147 -3.37 -22.65 -8.54
C ARG A 147 -4.36 -22.12 -9.58
N ALA A 148 -4.13 -22.38 -10.86
CA ALA A 148 -5.07 -22.01 -11.91
C ALA A 148 -6.34 -22.89 -11.78
N PRO A 149 -7.55 -22.34 -11.63
CA PRO A 149 -8.77 -23.13 -11.67
C PRO A 149 -8.94 -23.71 -13.10
N LEU A 150 -9.23 -25.01 -13.19
CA LEU A 150 -9.66 -25.71 -14.39
C LEU A 150 -10.94 -25.11 -14.96
#